data_a480ae6a31213025974f89490e388cae
#
_entry.id   a480ae6a31213025974f89490e388cae
#
_cell.length_a   1.000
_cell.length_b   1.000
_cell.length_c   1.000
_cell.angle_alpha   90.00
_cell.angle_beta   90.00
_cell.angle_gamma   90.00
#
_symmetry.space_group_name_H-M   'P 1'
#
loop_
_entity.id
_entity.type
_entity.pdbx_description
1 polymer ?
#
loop_
_entity_poly.entity_id
_entity_poly.type
_entity_poly.pdbx_seq_one_letter_code
_entity_poly.pdbx_strand_id
1 'polypeptide(L)'
;PDEDFWPKAQAMIREAGSLLALDEAHTHSFAYGGLTNLWGLKPDLVTLGKGLGTGVPFAAYGMTEQLARVFEANSRPPSPIEDGSAAIVTGGTTFASALVLAAARAALEECLTAEGYARVDLLGIRLAEGLEAIFARRGLDWCAPLIGGRCGWVLGPEFPRNTEESAATMDIFFSNTRRVFMANRGIWEALDTAGPACSFAHSEADADLYLEVSEEFVALTTTPS
;
A
#
# COMPACT_ATOMS: atom_id res chain seq x y z
N PRO A 1 4.71 11.75 -2.63
CA PRO A 1 5.29 13.01 -2.13
C PRO A 1 6.11 13.68 -3.22
N ASP A 2 6.36 14.99 -3.07
CA ASP A 2 7.27 15.71 -3.96
C ASP A 2 8.68 15.10 -3.90
N GLU A 3 9.47 15.22 -4.98
CA GLU A 3 10.78 14.57 -5.12
C GLU A 3 11.76 14.88 -3.99
N ASP A 4 11.69 16.08 -3.43
CA ASP A 4 12.59 16.53 -2.37
C ASP A 4 12.07 16.28 -0.94
N PHE A 5 10.84 15.77 -0.79
CA PHE A 5 10.22 15.54 0.52
C PHE A 5 11.04 14.58 1.38
N TRP A 6 11.30 13.38 0.88
CA TRP A 6 12.03 12.37 1.67
C TRP A 6 13.48 12.73 1.96
N PRO A 7 14.26 13.28 0.99
CA PRO A 7 15.60 13.78 1.30
C PRO A 7 15.62 14.81 2.42
N LYS A 8 14.71 15.79 2.38
CA LYS A 8 14.59 16.83 3.41
C LYS A 8 14.14 16.25 4.76
N ALA A 9 13.10 15.43 4.77
CA ALA A 9 12.58 14.82 5.98
C ALA A 9 13.63 13.97 6.69
N GLN A 10 14.35 13.13 5.95
CA GLN A 10 15.42 12.30 6.53
C GLN A 10 16.57 13.15 7.07
N ALA A 11 16.94 14.24 6.41
CA ALA A 11 17.95 15.16 6.90
C ALA A 11 17.54 15.81 8.23
N MET A 12 16.33 16.34 8.31
CA MET A 12 15.79 16.98 9.51
C MET A 12 15.69 16.00 10.69
N ILE A 13 15.25 14.77 10.44
CA ILE A 13 15.14 13.71 11.46
C ILE A 13 16.52 13.39 12.04
N ARG A 14 17.55 13.26 11.18
CA ARG A 14 18.92 13.00 11.62
C ARG A 14 19.54 14.16 12.40
N GLU A 15 19.33 15.41 11.92
CA GLU A 15 19.76 16.61 12.63
C GLU A 15 19.16 16.72 14.03
N ALA A 16 17.90 16.33 14.17
CA ALA A 16 17.21 16.31 15.46
C ALA A 16 17.65 15.14 16.37
N GLY A 17 18.51 14.24 15.90
CA GLY A 17 18.91 13.05 16.65
C GLY A 17 17.74 12.07 16.86
N SER A 18 16.71 12.15 16.03
CA SER A 18 15.51 11.32 16.13
C SER A 18 15.62 10.07 15.26
N LEU A 19 14.83 9.05 15.58
CA LEU A 19 14.72 7.83 14.78
C LEU A 19 13.61 7.96 13.73
N LEU A 20 13.84 7.37 12.56
CA LEU A 20 12.84 7.22 11.51
C LEU A 20 12.23 5.82 11.56
N ALA A 21 10.95 5.72 11.90
CA ALA A 21 10.17 4.50 11.77
C ALA A 21 9.21 4.63 10.59
N LEU A 22 9.21 3.65 9.69
CA LEU A 22 8.30 3.59 8.55
C LEU A 22 7.30 2.44 8.72
N ASP A 23 6.03 2.73 8.58
CA ASP A 23 4.99 1.71 8.49
C ASP A 23 4.76 1.32 7.02
N GLU A 24 5.33 0.20 6.65
CA GLU A 24 5.15 -0.44 5.35
C GLU A 24 4.13 -1.60 5.40
N ALA A 25 3.30 -1.67 6.42
CA ALA A 25 2.30 -2.74 6.54
C ALA A 25 1.35 -2.81 5.33
N HIS A 26 1.22 -1.73 4.59
CA HIS A 26 0.45 -1.63 3.35
C HIS A 26 1.33 -1.41 2.12
N THR A 27 2.28 -0.50 2.24
CA THR A 27 3.06 0.00 1.10
C THR A 27 4.16 -0.96 0.62
N HIS A 28 4.54 -1.96 1.44
CA HIS A 28 5.44 -3.02 0.99
C HIS A 28 4.91 -3.80 -0.23
N SER A 29 3.58 -3.79 -0.46
CA SER A 29 2.96 -4.46 -1.60
C SER A 29 2.97 -3.64 -2.90
N PHE A 30 3.46 -2.40 -2.88
CA PHE A 30 3.47 -1.53 -4.06
C PHE A 30 4.76 -1.58 -4.88
N ALA A 31 5.82 -2.14 -4.34
CA ALA A 31 7.07 -2.32 -5.05
C ALA A 31 7.87 -3.46 -4.44
N TYR A 32 8.74 -4.09 -5.24
CA TYR A 32 9.68 -5.07 -4.71
C TYR A 32 10.64 -4.41 -3.72
N GLY A 33 10.61 -4.89 -2.47
CA GLY A 33 11.31 -4.27 -1.35
C GLY A 33 10.59 -3.06 -0.73
N GLY A 34 9.31 -2.85 -1.06
CA GLY A 34 8.48 -1.76 -0.53
C GLY A 34 8.82 -0.38 -1.08
N LEU A 35 8.09 0.62 -0.62
CA LEU A 35 8.40 2.02 -0.95
C LEU A 35 9.73 2.47 -0.32
N THR A 36 10.15 1.84 0.76
CA THR A 36 11.49 2.04 1.34
C THR A 36 12.58 1.81 0.29
N ASN A 37 12.51 0.70 -0.46
CA ASN A 37 13.46 0.41 -1.52
C ASN A 37 13.25 1.32 -2.73
N LEU A 38 12.00 1.49 -3.17
CA LEU A 38 11.66 2.29 -4.35
C LEU A 38 12.16 3.74 -4.23
N TRP A 39 12.05 4.33 -3.06
CA TRP A 39 12.46 5.73 -2.81
C TRP A 39 13.83 5.86 -2.12
N GLY A 40 14.56 4.77 -1.96
CA GLY A 40 15.91 4.78 -1.37
C GLY A 40 15.94 5.29 0.08
N LEU A 41 14.89 5.02 0.85
CA LEU A 41 14.77 5.47 2.23
C LEU A 41 15.70 4.69 3.15
N LYS A 42 16.09 5.31 4.26
CA LYS A 42 16.99 4.72 5.27
C LYS A 42 16.35 4.82 6.65
N PRO A 43 15.30 4.03 6.91
CA PRO A 43 14.67 4.01 8.23
C PRO A 43 15.55 3.29 9.26
N ASP A 44 15.33 3.63 10.53
CA ASP A 44 15.88 2.91 11.67
C ASP A 44 15.01 1.70 12.03
N LEU A 45 13.69 1.81 11.79
CA LEU A 45 12.69 0.76 12.01
C LEU A 45 11.73 0.72 10.81
N VAL A 46 11.33 -0.49 10.40
CA VAL A 46 10.25 -0.71 9.43
C VAL A 46 9.28 -1.75 9.95
N THR A 47 7.97 -1.53 9.76
CA THR A 47 6.94 -2.52 10.05
C THR A 47 6.33 -3.05 8.76
N LEU A 48 6.03 -4.35 8.73
CA LEU A 48 5.49 -5.09 7.59
C LEU A 48 4.29 -5.92 8.05
N GLY A 49 3.31 -6.11 7.16
CA GLY A 49 2.12 -6.88 7.51
C GLY A 49 1.21 -7.17 6.32
N LYS A 50 -0.07 -7.33 6.55
CA LYS A 50 -1.12 -7.54 5.53
C LYS A 50 -0.75 -8.62 4.48
N GLY A 51 -0.42 -8.23 3.26
CA GLY A 51 -0.11 -9.13 2.15
C GLY A 51 1.12 -10.02 2.33
N LEU A 52 1.99 -9.74 3.31
CA LEU A 52 3.23 -10.47 3.52
C LEU A 52 3.02 -11.97 3.80
N GLY A 53 1.92 -12.33 4.43
CA GLY A 53 1.57 -13.72 4.73
C GLY A 53 0.69 -14.41 3.70
N THR A 54 0.36 -13.74 2.59
CA THR A 54 -0.48 -14.29 1.48
C THR A 54 -1.76 -15.00 1.94
N GLY A 55 -2.48 -14.39 2.88
CA GLY A 55 -3.73 -14.91 3.43
C GLY A 55 -3.62 -15.56 4.82
N VAL A 56 -2.41 -15.79 5.31
CA VAL A 56 -2.17 -16.18 6.71
C VAL A 56 -1.78 -14.92 7.51
N PRO A 57 -2.38 -14.66 8.69
CA PRO A 57 -2.03 -13.52 9.50
C PRO A 57 -0.55 -13.51 9.88
N PHE A 58 0.22 -12.61 9.29
CA PHE A 58 1.65 -12.45 9.52
C PHE A 58 2.01 -10.96 9.55
N ALA A 59 2.86 -10.60 10.49
CA ALA A 59 3.48 -9.30 10.55
C ALA A 59 4.93 -9.44 11.01
N ALA A 60 5.76 -8.52 10.59
CA ALA A 60 7.16 -8.47 10.97
C ALA A 60 7.59 -7.01 11.17
N TYR A 61 8.69 -6.84 11.85
CA TYR A 61 9.39 -5.56 11.88
C TYR A 61 10.90 -5.80 11.69
N GLY A 62 11.54 -4.85 11.05
CA GLY A 62 12.98 -4.83 10.86
C GLY A 62 13.57 -3.57 11.49
N MET A 63 14.84 -3.63 11.87
CA MET A 63 15.52 -2.49 12.46
C MET A 63 17.00 -2.49 12.11
N THR A 64 17.64 -1.32 12.27
CA THR A 64 19.10 -1.22 12.13
C THR A 64 19.82 -2.02 13.23
N GLU A 65 21.05 -2.43 12.96
CA GLU A 65 21.87 -3.16 13.95
C GLU A 65 22.06 -2.36 15.25
N GLN A 66 22.18 -1.04 15.14
CA GLN A 66 22.28 -0.18 16.32
C GLN A 66 21.05 -0.29 17.21
N LEU A 67 19.86 -0.25 16.61
CA LEU A 67 18.60 -0.36 17.34
C LEU A 67 18.40 -1.80 17.84
N ALA A 68 18.79 -2.81 17.08
CA ALA A 68 18.72 -4.20 17.50
C ALA A 68 19.55 -4.47 18.77
N ARG A 69 20.73 -3.90 18.88
CA ARG A 69 21.57 -4.01 20.10
C ARG A 69 20.89 -3.41 21.33
N VAL A 70 20.20 -2.26 21.16
CA VAL A 70 19.42 -1.65 22.25
C VAL A 70 18.25 -2.55 22.63
N PHE A 71 17.57 -3.09 21.61
CA PHE A 71 16.47 -4.01 21.79
C PHE A 71 16.90 -5.28 22.55
N GLU A 72 17.98 -5.93 22.14
CA GLU A 72 18.51 -7.13 22.78
C GLU A 72 18.95 -6.87 24.23
N ALA A 73 19.65 -5.76 24.45
CA ALA A 73 20.11 -5.39 25.81
C ALA A 73 18.98 -5.15 26.79
N ASN A 74 17.80 -4.73 26.31
CA ASN A 74 16.62 -4.42 27.10
C ASN A 74 15.50 -5.47 27.00
N SER A 75 15.68 -6.50 26.16
CA SER A 75 14.74 -7.63 26.07
C SER A 75 14.93 -8.55 27.27
N ARG A 76 13.86 -8.74 28.06
CA ARG A 76 13.85 -9.66 29.18
C ARG A 76 12.72 -10.65 29.04
N PRO A 77 12.87 -11.90 29.51
CA PRO A 77 11.74 -12.80 29.63
C PRO A 77 10.68 -12.17 30.56
N PRO A 78 9.39 -12.46 30.38
CA PRO A 78 8.33 -11.98 31.25
C PRO A 78 8.59 -12.45 32.68
N SER A 79 9.13 -11.57 33.50
CA SER A 79 9.36 -11.73 34.94
C SER A 79 8.77 -10.52 35.65
N PRO A 80 8.32 -10.67 36.90
CA PRO A 80 7.88 -9.51 37.68
C PRO A 80 8.98 -8.45 37.68
N ILE A 81 8.62 -7.21 37.34
CA ILE A 81 9.56 -6.09 37.31
C ILE A 81 9.86 -5.73 38.77
N GLU A 82 10.98 -6.22 39.28
CA GLU A 82 11.38 -5.97 40.66
C GLU A 82 12.04 -4.60 40.86
N ASP A 83 12.58 -4.00 39.80
CA ASP A 83 13.38 -2.76 39.88
C ASP A 83 12.74 -1.54 39.18
N GLY A 84 11.51 -1.65 38.67
CA GLY A 84 10.82 -0.55 37.98
C GLY A 84 11.43 -0.16 36.63
N SER A 85 12.43 -0.89 36.14
CA SER A 85 13.02 -0.63 34.82
C SER A 85 12.08 -1.04 33.70
N ALA A 86 11.96 -0.21 32.65
CA ALA A 86 11.24 -0.55 31.46
C ALA A 86 11.94 -1.70 30.74
N ALA A 87 11.24 -2.80 30.50
CA ALA A 87 11.72 -3.91 29.68
C ALA A 87 10.96 -4.00 28.37
N ILE A 88 11.66 -4.33 27.29
CA ILE A 88 11.03 -4.66 26.03
C ILE A 88 10.55 -6.11 26.12
N VAL A 89 9.24 -6.28 26.12
CA VAL A 89 8.62 -7.61 26.13
C VAL A 89 8.19 -7.95 24.73
N THR A 90 8.71 -9.04 24.20
CA THR A 90 8.32 -9.59 22.89
C THR A 90 7.78 -10.99 23.06
N GLY A 91 6.76 -11.32 22.28
CA GLY A 91 6.19 -12.66 22.27
C GLY A 91 4.69 -12.67 22.53
N GLY A 92 4.11 -13.81 22.32
CA GLY A 92 2.68 -14.10 22.47
C GLY A 92 2.39 -15.50 21.99
N THR A 93 1.23 -16.04 22.32
CA THR A 93 0.87 -17.44 22.03
C THR A 93 1.00 -17.83 20.53
N THR A 94 0.74 -16.88 19.63
CA THR A 94 0.80 -17.10 18.17
C THR A 94 2.06 -16.53 17.53
N PHE A 95 2.98 -16.00 18.33
CA PHE A 95 4.19 -15.35 17.83
C PHE A 95 5.12 -16.40 17.18
N ALA A 96 5.58 -16.09 15.95
CA ALA A 96 6.51 -16.94 15.20
C ALA A 96 6.06 -18.44 15.09
N SER A 97 4.76 -18.70 14.95
CA SER A 97 4.29 -20.07 14.78
C SER A 97 4.84 -20.72 13.49
N ALA A 98 5.15 -22.00 13.53
CA ALA A 98 5.76 -22.71 12.40
C ALA A 98 4.91 -22.63 11.11
N LEU A 99 3.59 -22.69 11.24
CA LEU A 99 2.67 -22.54 10.09
C LEU A 99 2.80 -21.18 9.44
N VAL A 100 2.79 -20.12 10.24
CA VAL A 100 2.84 -18.74 9.77
C VAL A 100 4.20 -18.42 9.13
N LEU A 101 5.29 -18.90 9.72
CA LEU A 101 6.63 -18.75 9.16
C LEU A 101 6.81 -19.53 7.86
N ALA A 102 6.24 -20.73 7.75
CA ALA A 102 6.26 -21.50 6.51
C ALA A 102 5.48 -20.81 5.39
N ALA A 103 4.30 -20.25 5.70
CA ALA A 103 3.50 -19.48 4.74
C ALA A 103 4.23 -18.20 4.28
N ALA A 104 4.80 -17.44 5.20
CA ALA A 104 5.56 -16.24 4.88
C ALA A 104 6.79 -16.57 4.03
N ARG A 105 7.49 -17.67 4.33
CA ARG A 105 8.63 -18.12 3.53
C ARG A 105 8.21 -18.45 2.10
N ALA A 106 7.15 -19.25 1.92
CA ALA A 106 6.63 -19.58 0.60
C ALA A 106 6.18 -18.32 -0.17
N ALA A 107 5.52 -17.38 0.52
CA ALA A 107 5.15 -16.10 -0.07
C ALA A 107 6.36 -15.33 -0.63
N LEU A 108 7.42 -15.22 0.17
CA LEU A 108 8.63 -14.50 -0.21
C LEU A 108 9.42 -15.20 -1.33
N GLU A 109 9.46 -16.53 -1.32
CA GLU A 109 10.21 -17.32 -2.30
C GLU A 109 9.47 -17.51 -3.63
N GLU A 110 8.13 -17.56 -3.63
CA GLU A 110 7.35 -17.97 -4.79
C GLU A 110 6.45 -16.87 -5.39
N CYS A 111 6.01 -15.90 -4.58
CA CYS A 111 5.07 -14.88 -5.01
C CYS A 111 5.67 -13.47 -5.04
N LEU A 112 6.27 -13.05 -3.93
CA LEU A 112 6.74 -11.68 -3.72
C LEU A 112 8.14 -11.49 -4.35
N THR A 113 8.29 -11.94 -5.58
CA THR A 113 9.54 -11.86 -6.36
C THR A 113 9.57 -10.59 -7.21
N ALA A 114 10.77 -10.20 -7.66
CA ALA A 114 10.92 -9.04 -8.54
C ALA A 114 10.07 -9.16 -9.83
N GLU A 115 10.02 -10.37 -10.40
CA GLU A 115 9.21 -10.67 -11.60
C GLU A 115 7.70 -10.58 -11.28
N GLY A 116 7.30 -11.06 -10.10
CA GLY A 116 5.92 -10.96 -9.63
C GLY A 116 5.47 -9.51 -9.51
N TYR A 117 6.27 -8.67 -8.89
CA TYR A 117 5.99 -7.23 -8.81
C TYR A 117 5.96 -6.55 -10.18
N ALA A 118 6.93 -6.83 -11.06
CA ALA A 118 6.95 -6.28 -12.40
C ALA A 118 5.68 -6.62 -13.19
N ARG A 119 5.14 -7.83 -13.04
CA ARG A 119 3.88 -8.23 -13.65
C ARG A 119 2.68 -7.46 -13.07
N VAL A 120 2.65 -7.26 -11.77
CA VAL A 120 1.58 -6.51 -11.10
C VAL A 120 1.64 -5.03 -11.48
N ASP A 121 2.84 -4.46 -11.64
CA ASP A 121 3.05 -3.09 -12.10
C ASP A 121 2.48 -2.87 -13.51
N LEU A 122 2.67 -3.83 -14.43
CA LEU A 122 2.08 -3.77 -15.78
C LEU A 122 0.55 -3.76 -15.74
N LEU A 123 -0.07 -4.52 -14.83
CA LEU A 123 -1.53 -4.47 -14.63
C LEU A 123 -1.97 -3.10 -14.08
N GLY A 124 -1.21 -2.54 -13.15
CA GLY A 124 -1.47 -1.19 -12.62
C GLY A 124 -1.40 -0.11 -13.70
N ILE A 125 -0.37 -0.16 -14.55
CA ILE A 125 -0.20 0.74 -15.71
C ILE A 125 -1.41 0.61 -16.65
N ARG A 126 -1.80 -0.63 -17.01
CA ARG A 126 -2.96 -0.88 -17.86
C ARG A 126 -4.24 -0.28 -17.30
N LEU A 127 -4.47 -0.40 -15.99
CA LEU A 127 -5.63 0.19 -15.32
C LEU A 127 -5.58 1.72 -15.35
N ALA A 128 -4.45 2.32 -15.01
CA ALA A 128 -4.31 3.77 -14.96
C ALA A 128 -4.50 4.38 -16.36
N GLU A 129 -3.78 3.88 -17.37
CA GLU A 129 -3.90 4.35 -18.75
C GLU A 129 -5.32 4.14 -19.31
N GLY A 130 -5.95 3.01 -18.98
CA GLY A 130 -7.33 2.72 -19.39
C GLY A 130 -8.33 3.67 -18.77
N LEU A 131 -8.21 3.99 -17.47
CA LEU A 131 -9.05 4.97 -16.80
C LEU A 131 -8.85 6.38 -17.37
N GLU A 132 -7.59 6.82 -17.55
CA GLU A 132 -7.28 8.10 -18.21
C GLU A 132 -7.95 8.20 -19.60
N ALA A 133 -7.89 7.14 -20.38
CA ALA A 133 -8.54 7.09 -21.68
C ALA A 133 -10.08 7.17 -21.59
N ILE A 134 -10.68 6.54 -20.57
CA ILE A 134 -12.12 6.63 -20.29
C ILE A 134 -12.50 8.07 -19.92
N PHE A 135 -11.77 8.68 -19.01
CA PHE A 135 -12.02 10.05 -18.57
C PHE A 135 -11.91 11.04 -19.74
N ALA A 136 -10.85 10.93 -20.54
CA ALA A 136 -10.65 11.77 -21.72
C ALA A 136 -11.79 11.62 -22.75
N ARG A 137 -12.23 10.39 -23.05
CA ARG A 137 -13.33 10.15 -23.99
C ARG A 137 -14.66 10.74 -23.52
N ARG A 138 -14.84 10.90 -22.22
CA ARG A 138 -16.06 11.45 -21.62
C ARG A 138 -15.96 12.95 -21.32
N GLY A 139 -14.83 13.59 -21.66
CA GLY A 139 -14.59 15.00 -21.37
C GLY A 139 -14.49 15.32 -19.89
N LEU A 140 -14.08 14.34 -19.07
CA LEU A 140 -13.89 14.51 -17.63
C LEU A 140 -12.46 14.97 -17.36
N ASP A 141 -12.33 16.00 -16.57
CA ASP A 141 -11.05 16.52 -16.11
C ASP A 141 -10.63 15.79 -14.82
N TRP A 142 -10.43 14.50 -14.95
CA TRP A 142 -10.06 13.58 -13.86
C TRP A 142 -8.74 12.89 -14.18
N CYS A 143 -8.03 12.43 -13.14
CA CYS A 143 -6.80 11.67 -13.31
C CYS A 143 -6.79 10.34 -12.54
N ALA A 144 -5.94 9.41 -12.99
CA ALA A 144 -5.76 8.08 -12.42
C ALA A 144 -4.31 7.90 -11.94
N PRO A 145 -3.92 8.47 -10.78
CA PRO A 145 -2.56 8.33 -10.25
C PRO A 145 -2.21 6.87 -9.99
N LEU A 146 -0.95 6.53 -10.23
CA LEU A 146 -0.43 5.17 -10.16
C LEU A 146 0.75 5.06 -9.20
N ILE A 147 0.76 3.97 -8.43
CA ILE A 147 1.95 3.50 -7.70
C ILE A 147 1.96 1.97 -7.66
N GLY A 148 2.96 1.37 -8.30
CA GLY A 148 3.02 -0.08 -8.46
C GLY A 148 1.75 -0.64 -9.11
N GLY A 149 1.22 -1.70 -8.55
CA GLY A 149 -0.04 -2.32 -9.01
C GLY A 149 -1.32 -1.60 -8.59
N ARG A 150 -1.25 -0.37 -8.09
CA ARG A 150 -2.40 0.38 -7.59
C ARG A 150 -2.57 1.69 -8.30
N CYS A 151 -3.77 1.94 -8.82
CA CYS A 151 -4.15 3.25 -9.32
C CYS A 151 -5.34 3.82 -8.54
N GLY A 152 -5.61 5.12 -8.73
CA GLY A 152 -6.66 5.85 -8.06
C GLY A 152 -7.70 6.41 -9.02
N TRP A 153 -8.79 6.92 -8.45
CA TRP A 153 -9.74 7.80 -9.10
C TRP A 153 -9.66 9.15 -8.39
N VAL A 154 -9.20 10.15 -9.08
CA VAL A 154 -9.16 11.53 -8.60
C VAL A 154 -10.12 12.36 -9.45
N LEU A 155 -11.14 12.94 -8.81
CA LEU A 155 -12.16 13.73 -9.49
C LEU A 155 -11.66 15.17 -9.73
N GLY A 156 -10.49 15.27 -10.34
CA GLY A 156 -9.79 16.49 -10.67
C GLY A 156 -8.58 16.23 -11.56
N PRO A 157 -8.01 17.29 -12.18
CA PRO A 157 -6.97 17.16 -13.21
C PRO A 157 -5.61 16.75 -12.66
N GLU A 158 -5.38 16.95 -11.37
CA GLU A 158 -4.08 16.71 -10.75
C GLU A 158 -4.21 15.89 -9.46
N PHE A 159 -3.17 15.14 -9.17
CA PHE A 159 -3.08 14.43 -7.89
C PHE A 159 -2.96 15.42 -6.73
N PRO A 160 -3.84 15.35 -5.71
CA PRO A 160 -3.84 16.28 -4.59
C PRO A 160 -2.56 16.18 -3.76
N ARG A 161 -2.01 17.32 -3.35
CA ARG A 161 -0.74 17.44 -2.61
C ARG A 161 -0.93 17.66 -1.11
N ASN A 162 -2.14 17.98 -0.69
CA ASN A 162 -2.48 18.23 0.70
C ASN A 162 -3.92 17.80 0.99
N THR A 163 -4.31 17.85 2.26
CA THR A 163 -5.61 17.39 2.73
C THR A 163 -6.78 18.20 2.16
N GLU A 164 -6.61 19.50 1.95
CA GLU A 164 -7.66 20.38 1.43
C GLU A 164 -7.94 20.06 -0.03
N GLU A 165 -6.90 19.94 -0.85
CA GLU A 165 -7.02 19.51 -2.25
C GLU A 165 -7.61 18.09 -2.35
N SER A 166 -7.18 17.16 -1.48
CA SER A 166 -7.72 15.81 -1.43
C SER A 166 -9.22 15.81 -1.10
N ALA A 167 -9.64 16.63 -0.15
CA ALA A 167 -11.05 16.75 0.19
C ALA A 167 -11.88 17.33 -0.97
N ALA A 168 -11.31 18.25 -1.75
CA ALA A 168 -11.98 18.84 -2.90
C ALA A 168 -12.14 17.89 -4.09
N THR A 169 -11.29 16.86 -4.20
CA THR A 169 -11.32 15.84 -5.27
C THR A 169 -11.95 14.52 -4.85
N MET A 170 -12.45 14.43 -3.62
CA MET A 170 -13.14 13.26 -3.08
C MET A 170 -14.64 13.49 -2.98
N ASP A 171 -15.41 12.55 -3.54
CA ASP A 171 -16.84 12.42 -3.34
C ASP A 171 -17.15 11.02 -2.80
N ILE A 172 -17.47 10.94 -1.50
CA ILE A 172 -17.78 9.68 -0.82
C ILE A 172 -19.02 9.02 -1.40
N PHE A 173 -20.03 9.81 -1.78
CA PHE A 173 -21.25 9.28 -2.36
C PHE A 173 -20.97 8.65 -3.73
N PHE A 174 -20.21 9.34 -4.58
CA PHE A 174 -19.74 8.82 -5.86
C PHE A 174 -18.93 7.53 -5.69
N SER A 175 -17.96 7.54 -4.77
CA SER A 175 -17.10 6.38 -4.50
C SER A 175 -17.90 5.17 -4.02
N ASN A 176 -18.86 5.36 -3.11
CA ASN A 176 -19.74 4.28 -2.65
C ASN A 176 -20.65 3.77 -3.75
N THR A 177 -21.20 4.66 -4.58
CA THR A 177 -22.06 4.29 -5.70
C THR A 177 -21.28 3.46 -6.72
N ARG A 178 -20.06 3.90 -7.06
CA ARG A 178 -19.13 3.14 -7.92
C ARG A 178 -18.89 1.75 -7.35
N ARG A 179 -18.52 1.65 -6.08
CA ARG A 179 -18.24 0.37 -5.42
C ARG A 179 -19.41 -0.61 -5.48
N VAL A 180 -20.63 -0.14 -5.22
CA VAL A 180 -21.85 -0.98 -5.33
C VAL A 180 -22.11 -1.39 -6.78
N PHE A 181 -21.91 -0.47 -7.73
CA PHE A 181 -22.05 -0.74 -9.15
C PHE A 181 -21.05 -1.81 -9.62
N MET A 182 -19.79 -1.68 -9.24
CA MET A 182 -18.73 -2.64 -9.52
C MET A 182 -19.02 -4.01 -8.90
N ALA A 183 -19.43 -4.04 -7.63
CA ALA A 183 -19.76 -5.28 -6.91
C ALA A 183 -20.87 -6.07 -7.60
N ASN A 184 -21.90 -5.41 -8.11
CA ASN A 184 -22.98 -6.03 -8.87
C ASN A 184 -22.54 -6.62 -10.22
N ARG A 185 -21.31 -6.33 -10.66
CA ARG A 185 -20.69 -6.83 -11.90
C ARG A 185 -19.49 -7.74 -11.64
N GLY A 186 -19.38 -8.24 -10.40
CA GLY A 186 -18.35 -9.21 -10.01
C GLY A 186 -17.00 -8.60 -9.62
N ILE A 187 -16.93 -7.28 -9.47
CA ILE A 187 -15.70 -6.57 -9.09
C ILE A 187 -15.82 -6.08 -7.65
N TRP A 188 -14.98 -6.57 -6.75
CA TRP A 188 -14.95 -6.15 -5.37
C TRP A 188 -13.72 -5.28 -5.07
N GLU A 189 -13.94 -3.98 -4.95
CA GLU A 189 -12.91 -3.05 -4.47
C GLU A 189 -12.81 -3.13 -2.94
N ALA A 190 -11.68 -3.57 -2.43
CA ALA A 190 -11.48 -3.76 -0.99
C ALA A 190 -11.46 -2.43 -0.22
N LEU A 191 -10.99 -1.35 -0.85
CA LEU A 191 -10.92 -0.01 -0.27
C LEU A 191 -11.69 0.97 -1.18
N ASP A 192 -12.74 1.56 -0.62
CA ASP A 192 -13.65 2.45 -1.32
C ASP A 192 -13.04 3.79 -1.76
N THR A 193 -12.07 4.28 -0.99
CA THR A 193 -11.46 5.60 -1.21
C THR A 193 -10.14 5.58 -1.98
N ALA A 194 -9.64 4.39 -2.31
CA ALA A 194 -8.26 4.27 -2.77
C ALA A 194 -8.11 3.71 -4.19
N GLY A 195 -9.22 3.43 -4.87
CA GLY A 195 -9.23 2.86 -6.22
C GLY A 195 -8.76 1.41 -6.29
N PRO A 196 -8.69 0.85 -7.51
CA PRO A 196 -8.33 -0.54 -7.72
C PRO A 196 -6.88 -0.84 -7.34
N ALA A 197 -6.66 -2.06 -6.83
CA ALA A 197 -5.34 -2.58 -6.53
C ALA A 197 -5.20 -3.97 -7.16
N CYS A 198 -4.22 -4.14 -8.01
CA CYS A 198 -3.88 -5.45 -8.56
C CYS A 198 -3.17 -6.31 -7.52
N SER A 199 -3.41 -7.59 -7.58
CA SER A 199 -2.71 -8.60 -6.80
C SER A 199 -1.95 -9.57 -7.71
N PHE A 200 -1.11 -10.40 -7.11
CA PHE A 200 -0.37 -11.44 -7.84
C PHE A 200 -1.27 -12.51 -8.46
N ALA A 201 -2.55 -12.58 -8.10
CA ALA A 201 -3.54 -13.49 -8.67
C ALA A 201 -4.29 -12.90 -9.88
N HIS A 202 -4.28 -11.59 -10.05
CA HIS A 202 -4.98 -10.94 -11.16
C HIS A 202 -4.28 -11.16 -12.50
N SER A 203 -5.08 -11.19 -13.55
CA SER A 203 -4.67 -11.30 -14.96
C SER A 203 -5.02 -10.02 -15.72
N GLU A 204 -4.60 -9.94 -17.00
CA GLU A 204 -5.00 -8.86 -17.90
C GLU A 204 -6.53 -8.85 -18.12
N ALA A 205 -7.16 -10.03 -18.17
CA ALA A 205 -8.60 -10.14 -18.31
C ALA A 205 -9.38 -9.52 -17.14
N ASP A 206 -8.83 -9.61 -15.92
CA ASP A 206 -9.43 -8.96 -14.74
C ASP A 206 -9.30 -7.43 -14.84
N ALA A 207 -8.17 -6.94 -15.33
CA ALA A 207 -7.98 -5.50 -15.59
C ALA A 207 -8.92 -5.00 -16.69
N ASP A 208 -9.08 -5.77 -17.77
CA ASP A 208 -10.00 -5.42 -18.86
C ASP A 208 -11.45 -5.38 -18.41
N LEU A 209 -11.89 -6.35 -17.62
CA LEU A 209 -13.22 -6.35 -17.00
C LEU A 209 -13.43 -5.11 -16.13
N TYR A 210 -12.41 -4.74 -15.33
CA TYR A 210 -12.49 -3.53 -14.52
C TYR A 210 -12.69 -2.28 -15.37
N LEU A 211 -11.96 -2.16 -16.48
CA LEU A 211 -12.06 -1.02 -17.39
C LEU A 211 -13.40 -0.98 -18.13
N GLU A 212 -13.89 -2.13 -18.59
CA GLU A 212 -15.22 -2.23 -19.23
C GLU A 212 -16.33 -1.74 -18.28
N VAL A 213 -16.34 -2.23 -17.06
CA VAL A 213 -17.34 -1.84 -16.06
C VAL A 213 -17.16 -0.38 -15.63
N SER A 214 -15.93 0.13 -15.60
CA SER A 214 -15.64 1.55 -15.34
C SER A 214 -16.20 2.46 -16.43
N GLU A 215 -16.03 2.09 -17.69
CA GLU A 215 -16.61 2.81 -18.83
C GLU A 215 -18.14 2.87 -18.75
N GLU A 216 -18.78 1.74 -18.41
CA GLU A 216 -20.24 1.66 -18.23
C GLU A 216 -20.68 2.57 -17.08
N PHE A 217 -20.00 2.55 -15.94
CA PHE A 217 -20.31 3.38 -14.79
C PHE A 217 -20.22 4.88 -15.12
N VAL A 218 -19.11 5.29 -15.72
CA VAL A 218 -18.90 6.67 -16.12
C VAL A 218 -19.95 7.13 -17.13
N ALA A 219 -20.32 6.26 -18.10
CA ALA A 219 -21.36 6.56 -19.09
C ALA A 219 -22.74 6.82 -18.46
N LEU A 220 -23.07 6.17 -17.36
CA LEU A 220 -24.35 6.30 -16.68
C LEU A 220 -24.38 7.47 -15.70
N THR A 221 -23.26 7.86 -15.15
CA THR A 221 -23.16 8.86 -14.09
C THR A 221 -22.74 10.25 -14.57
N THR A 222 -22.17 10.33 -15.75
CA THR A 222 -21.76 11.60 -16.37
C THR A 222 -22.62 11.87 -17.60
N THR A 223 -23.46 12.87 -17.52
CA THR A 223 -24.24 13.32 -18.70
C THR A 223 -23.30 14.02 -19.67
N PRO A 224 -23.33 13.70 -20.98
CA PRO A 224 -22.58 14.51 -21.96
C PRO A 224 -23.08 15.97 -21.87
N SER A 225 -22.16 16.89 -21.65
CA SER A 225 -22.43 18.33 -21.73
C SER A 225 -22.70 18.80 -23.15
#